data_d638dbaf60362d010d5ed5857e212f89
#
_entry.id   d638dbaf60362d010d5ed5857e212f89
#
_cell.length_a   1.000
_cell.length_b   1.000
_cell.length_c   1.000
_cell.angle_alpha   90.00
_cell.angle_beta   90.00
_cell.angle_gamma   90.00
#
_symmetry.space_group_name_H-M   'P 1'
#
loop_
_entity.id
_entity.type
_entity.pdbx_description
1 polymer ?
#
loop_
_entity_poly.entity_id
_entity_poly.type
_entity_poly.pdbx_seq_one_letter_code
_entity_poly.pdbx_strand_id
1 'polypeptide(L)'
;MLENGFLSKRAGKQAYNTITRERSSCLLGGEMVRTFLLIVALFGFLTACGNDIPQMGPDGKPLPKLYKLGLQSAADVQFRTLDAVNALRVSAQSPTLALNAALNAAAATHARDMSVQNRPWHFGSDGSSPIDRVARAGYAHKFVGELISETYETELETLAAWMESPDLRRVLLDKRATELGFSWYQETSGKIWWTLVLGSGPDPEDLRDDSVLVTGE
;
A
#
# COMPACT_ATOMS: atom_id res chain seq x y z
N MET A 1 -56.54 19.03 72.12
CA MET A 1 -56.26 19.56 70.75
C MET A 1 -54.73 19.91 70.59
N LEU A 2 -53.83 19.04 70.99
CA LEU A 2 -52.33 19.30 70.89
C LEU A 2 -51.46 18.05 70.62
N GLU A 3 -52.00 16.93 70.10
CA GLU A 3 -51.20 15.74 69.85
C GLU A 3 -50.89 15.45 68.39
N ASN A 4 -51.57 16.07 67.42
CA ASN A 4 -51.33 15.79 65.98
C ASN A 4 -50.17 16.53 65.31
N GLY A 5 -49.50 17.47 65.98
CA GLY A 5 -48.37 18.24 65.41
C GLY A 5 -47.00 17.59 65.55
N PHE A 6 -46.87 16.62 66.48
CA PHE A 6 -45.57 16.07 66.81
C PHE A 6 -45.14 14.88 65.92
N LEU A 7 -46.17 14.08 65.52
CA LEU A 7 -45.94 12.90 64.66
C LEU A 7 -45.62 13.27 63.20
N SER A 8 -46.24 14.35 62.71
CA SER A 8 -45.96 14.84 61.34
C SER A 8 -44.49 15.33 61.12
N LYS A 9 -43.87 15.98 62.13
CA LYS A 9 -42.47 16.43 62.03
C LYS A 9 -41.42 15.32 62.11
N ARG A 10 -41.78 14.19 62.80
CA ARG A 10 -40.87 13.04 62.88
C ARG A 10 -40.83 12.24 61.56
N ALA A 11 -41.98 12.08 60.92
CA ALA A 11 -42.07 11.38 59.66
C ALA A 11 -41.30 12.15 58.52
N GLY A 12 -41.40 13.49 58.49
CA GLY A 12 -40.70 14.32 57.52
C GLY A 12 -39.18 14.29 57.67
N LYS A 13 -38.67 14.27 58.91
CA LYS A 13 -37.20 14.18 59.15
C LYS A 13 -36.64 12.81 58.80
N GLN A 14 -37.38 11.74 58.99
CA GLN A 14 -36.92 10.41 58.66
C GLN A 14 -36.88 10.16 57.13
N ALA A 15 -37.89 10.65 56.43
CA ALA A 15 -37.92 10.60 54.97
C ALA A 15 -36.80 11.42 54.32
N TYR A 16 -36.52 12.62 54.87
CA TYR A 16 -35.43 13.49 54.37
C TYR A 16 -34.06 12.85 54.57
N ASN A 17 -33.80 12.23 55.72
CA ASN A 17 -32.50 11.57 55.98
C ASN A 17 -32.26 10.32 55.13
N THR A 18 -33.34 9.58 54.74
CA THR A 18 -33.23 8.40 53.88
C THR A 18 -32.92 8.81 52.45
N ILE A 19 -33.59 9.85 51.93
CA ILE A 19 -33.35 10.36 50.56
C ILE A 19 -31.94 10.93 50.40
N THR A 20 -31.44 11.66 51.40
CA THR A 20 -30.08 12.21 51.34
C THR A 20 -28.97 11.15 51.47
N ARG A 21 -29.23 10.05 52.20
CA ARG A 21 -28.29 8.95 52.36
C ARG A 21 -28.19 8.09 51.08
N GLU A 22 -29.28 7.86 50.37
CA GLU A 22 -29.26 7.14 49.10
C GLU A 22 -28.60 7.95 47.97
N ARG A 23 -28.79 9.27 47.93
CA ARG A 23 -28.13 10.11 46.94
C ARG A 23 -26.60 10.17 47.12
N SER A 24 -26.13 10.18 48.38
CA SER A 24 -24.70 10.21 48.67
C SER A 24 -23.98 8.90 48.29
N SER A 25 -24.64 7.74 48.51
CA SER A 25 -24.07 6.43 48.13
C SER A 25 -24.07 6.20 46.61
N CYS A 26 -25.07 6.72 45.88
CA CYS A 26 -25.12 6.60 44.42
C CYS A 26 -24.08 7.48 43.73
N LEU A 27 -23.78 8.66 44.23
CA LEU A 27 -22.76 9.58 43.69
C LEU A 27 -21.33 9.06 43.91
N LEU A 28 -21.03 8.44 45.04
CA LEU A 28 -19.74 7.85 45.34
C LEU A 28 -19.44 6.61 44.47
N GLY A 29 -20.44 5.79 44.17
CA GLY A 29 -20.32 4.63 43.29
C GLY A 29 -20.03 5.05 41.82
N GLY A 30 -20.68 6.11 41.34
CA GLY A 30 -20.53 6.62 39.98
C GLY A 30 -19.14 7.20 39.74
N GLU A 31 -18.57 7.93 40.67
CA GLU A 31 -17.21 8.50 40.55
C GLU A 31 -16.12 7.44 40.61
N MET A 32 -16.25 6.44 41.47
CA MET A 32 -15.28 5.32 41.52
C MET A 32 -15.31 4.48 40.25
N VAL A 33 -16.47 4.17 39.69
CA VAL A 33 -16.60 3.45 38.42
C VAL A 33 -16.05 4.26 37.27
N ARG A 34 -16.31 5.56 37.24
CA ARG A 34 -15.80 6.48 36.21
C ARG A 34 -14.29 6.61 36.26
N THR A 35 -13.71 6.73 37.47
CA THR A 35 -12.26 6.77 37.67
C THR A 35 -11.60 5.44 37.30
N PHE A 36 -12.23 4.31 37.64
CA PHE A 36 -11.74 2.99 37.26
C PHE A 36 -11.75 2.75 35.75
N LEU A 37 -12.82 3.18 35.05
CA LEU A 37 -12.92 3.12 33.59
C LEU A 37 -11.87 4.00 32.90
N LEU A 38 -11.57 5.19 33.45
CA LEU A 38 -10.52 6.06 32.91
C LEU A 38 -9.13 5.46 33.11
N ILE A 39 -8.86 4.82 34.25
CA ILE A 39 -7.58 4.14 34.51
C ILE A 39 -7.42 2.94 33.58
N VAL A 40 -8.45 2.12 33.36
CA VAL A 40 -8.42 0.99 32.45
C VAL A 40 -8.21 1.45 30.99
N ALA A 41 -8.85 2.55 30.57
CA ALA A 41 -8.64 3.15 29.26
C ALA A 41 -7.23 3.68 29.10
N LEU A 42 -6.62 4.30 30.13
CA LEU A 42 -5.26 4.80 30.09
C LEU A 42 -4.22 3.66 30.02
N PHE A 43 -4.45 2.53 30.68
CA PHE A 43 -3.60 1.36 30.60
C PHE A 43 -3.73 0.60 29.25
N GLY A 44 -4.90 0.68 28.59
CA GLY A 44 -5.13 0.07 27.28
C GLY A 44 -4.32 0.73 26.15
N PHE A 45 -3.91 2.00 26.28
CA PHE A 45 -3.10 2.70 25.28
C PHE A 45 -1.59 2.40 25.34
N LEU A 46 -1.11 1.75 26.39
CA LEU A 46 0.32 1.47 26.57
C LEU A 46 0.82 0.17 25.91
N THR A 47 -0.07 -0.65 25.34
CA THR A 47 0.31 -1.92 24.71
C THR A 47 0.41 -1.89 23.18
N ALA A 48 0.27 -0.72 22.55
CA ALA A 48 0.26 -0.58 21.08
C ALA A 48 1.65 -0.31 20.46
N CYS A 49 2.75 -0.34 21.21
CA CYS A 49 4.08 -0.41 20.63
C CYS A 49 4.43 -1.88 20.41
N GLY A 50 4.12 -2.41 19.22
CA GLY A 50 4.68 -3.67 18.76
C GLY A 50 6.20 -3.52 18.68
N ASN A 51 6.92 -4.00 19.71
CA ASN A 51 8.36 -4.10 19.69
C ASN A 51 8.72 -5.22 18.71
N ASP A 52 8.90 -4.90 17.42
CA ASP A 52 9.68 -5.73 16.50
C ASP A 52 11.13 -5.72 17.03
N ILE A 53 11.43 -6.61 17.97
CA ILE A 53 12.80 -6.80 18.45
C ILE A 53 13.59 -7.36 17.25
N PRO A 54 14.61 -6.63 16.73
CA PRO A 54 15.42 -7.15 15.63
C PRO A 54 16.03 -8.48 16.04
N GLN A 55 15.84 -9.51 15.22
CA GLN A 55 16.56 -10.76 15.42
C GLN A 55 18.05 -10.51 15.18
N MET A 56 18.88 -10.86 16.16
CA MET A 56 20.33 -10.65 16.08
C MET A 56 21.00 -11.89 15.49
N GLY A 57 21.91 -11.68 14.57
CA GLY A 57 22.77 -12.73 14.01
C GLY A 57 23.85 -13.17 15.01
N PRO A 58 24.57 -14.28 14.70
CA PRO A 58 25.69 -14.76 15.53
C PRO A 58 26.82 -13.75 15.71
N ASP A 59 26.92 -12.78 14.80
CA ASP A 59 27.90 -11.67 14.80
C ASP A 59 27.45 -10.46 15.62
N GLY A 60 26.31 -10.56 16.33
CA GLY A 60 25.73 -9.50 17.14
C GLY A 60 25.12 -8.34 16.32
N LYS A 61 24.95 -8.52 15.00
CA LYS A 61 24.28 -7.55 14.16
C LYS A 61 22.82 -7.95 13.90
N PRO A 62 21.90 -6.97 13.71
CA PRO A 62 20.53 -7.28 13.32
C PRO A 62 20.54 -8.10 12.02
N LEU A 63 19.76 -9.18 11.98
CA LEU A 63 19.52 -9.91 10.74
C LEU A 63 18.79 -9.00 9.74
N PRO A 64 19.14 -9.07 8.44
CA PRO A 64 18.43 -8.33 7.40
C PRO A 64 16.93 -8.67 7.46
N LYS A 65 16.08 -7.67 7.55
CA LYS A 65 14.62 -7.85 7.50
C LYS A 65 14.23 -8.08 6.05
N LEU A 66 13.81 -9.30 5.72
CA LEU A 66 13.31 -9.60 4.38
C LEU A 66 12.07 -8.75 4.08
N TYR A 67 12.11 -8.04 2.96
CA TYR A 67 10.96 -7.32 2.43
C TYR A 67 9.88 -8.32 1.99
N LYS A 68 8.67 -8.24 2.57
CA LYS A 68 7.57 -9.17 2.29
C LYS A 68 6.45 -8.43 1.56
N LEU A 69 6.35 -8.67 0.27
CA LEU A 69 5.32 -8.09 -0.60
C LEU A 69 3.94 -8.72 -0.36
N GLY A 70 3.87 -9.98 0.03
CA GLY A 70 2.59 -10.67 0.30
C GLY A 70 1.75 -10.10 1.46
N LEU A 71 2.31 -9.16 2.24
CA LEU A 71 1.60 -8.42 3.30
C LEU A 71 1.07 -7.06 2.84
N GLN A 72 1.38 -6.66 1.61
CA GLN A 72 0.97 -5.38 1.02
C GLN A 72 -0.04 -5.60 -0.09
N SER A 73 -0.92 -4.61 -0.29
CA SER A 73 -1.77 -4.59 -1.47
C SER A 73 -0.92 -4.44 -2.74
N ALA A 74 -1.17 -5.25 -3.75
CA ALA A 74 -0.49 -5.13 -5.03
C ALA A 74 -0.70 -3.73 -5.65
N ALA A 75 -1.89 -3.18 -5.50
CA ALA A 75 -2.20 -1.84 -5.97
C ALA A 75 -1.34 -0.77 -5.27
N ASP A 76 -1.15 -0.87 -3.95
CA ASP A 76 -0.35 0.11 -3.21
C ASP A 76 1.12 0.12 -3.67
N VAL A 77 1.70 -1.05 -3.92
CA VAL A 77 3.06 -1.18 -4.44
C VAL A 77 3.16 -0.60 -5.86
N GLN A 78 2.17 -0.90 -6.73
CA GLN A 78 2.13 -0.38 -8.10
C GLN A 78 1.96 1.13 -8.12
N PHE A 79 1.04 1.70 -7.33
CA PHE A 79 0.84 3.16 -7.26
C PHE A 79 2.05 3.88 -6.69
N ARG A 80 2.65 3.36 -5.63
CA ARG A 80 3.87 3.93 -5.04
C ARG A 80 5.04 3.93 -6.04
N THR A 81 5.18 2.85 -6.82
CA THR A 81 6.18 2.78 -7.90
C THR A 81 5.88 3.78 -9.00
N LEU A 82 4.61 3.87 -9.44
CA LEU A 82 4.18 4.84 -10.45
C LEU A 82 4.47 6.28 -10.02
N ASP A 83 4.12 6.64 -8.78
CA ASP A 83 4.35 7.97 -8.24
C ASP A 83 5.85 8.31 -8.21
N ALA A 84 6.69 7.36 -7.76
CA ALA A 84 8.14 7.54 -7.73
C ALA A 84 8.73 7.68 -9.15
N VAL A 85 8.29 6.85 -10.10
CA VAL A 85 8.71 6.94 -11.52
C VAL A 85 8.27 8.28 -12.10
N ASN A 86 7.03 8.71 -11.86
CA ASN A 86 6.53 9.99 -12.37
C ASN A 86 7.26 11.20 -11.77
N ALA A 87 7.64 11.16 -10.51
CA ALA A 87 8.46 12.20 -9.89
C ALA A 87 9.84 12.33 -10.59
N LEU A 88 10.49 11.20 -10.90
CA LEU A 88 11.76 11.18 -11.64
C LEU A 88 11.59 11.69 -13.07
N ARG A 89 10.52 11.28 -13.77
CA ARG A 89 10.23 11.70 -15.13
C ARG A 89 9.91 13.18 -15.23
N VAL A 90 9.12 13.73 -14.32
CA VAL A 90 8.86 15.18 -14.25
C VAL A 90 10.17 15.96 -14.06
N SER A 91 11.04 15.50 -13.14
CA SER A 91 12.35 16.12 -12.92
C SER A 91 13.26 16.07 -14.16
N ALA A 92 13.08 15.05 -15.01
CA ALA A 92 13.80 14.87 -16.29
C ALA A 92 13.06 15.48 -17.49
N GLN A 93 11.98 16.24 -17.29
CA GLN A 93 11.14 16.81 -18.34
C GLN A 93 10.61 15.76 -19.35
N SER A 94 10.28 14.57 -18.83
CA SER A 94 9.58 13.52 -19.58
C SER A 94 8.10 13.48 -19.19
N PRO A 95 7.19 13.09 -20.09
CA PRO A 95 5.77 12.94 -19.78
C PRO A 95 5.54 11.95 -18.64
N THR A 96 4.52 12.17 -17.83
CA THR A 96 4.07 11.22 -16.82
C THR A 96 3.45 9.98 -17.46
N LEU A 97 3.49 8.87 -16.72
CA LEU A 97 2.92 7.59 -17.12
C LEU A 97 1.60 7.33 -16.39
N ALA A 98 0.74 6.54 -17.02
CA ALA A 98 -0.43 5.93 -16.40
C ALA A 98 -0.26 4.41 -16.29
N LEU A 99 -0.89 3.77 -15.28
CA LEU A 99 -0.90 2.31 -15.21
C LEU A 99 -1.79 1.72 -16.31
N ASN A 100 -1.29 0.67 -16.97
CA ASN A 100 -2.01 -0.07 -17.98
C ASN A 100 -2.14 -1.54 -17.58
N ALA A 101 -3.36 -2.08 -17.60
CA ALA A 101 -3.66 -3.44 -17.15
C ALA A 101 -2.98 -4.53 -18.02
N ALA A 102 -2.92 -4.33 -19.33
CA ALA A 102 -2.26 -5.28 -20.23
C ALA A 102 -0.74 -5.30 -20.00
N LEU A 103 -0.12 -4.14 -19.81
CA LEU A 103 1.30 -4.06 -19.47
C LEU A 103 1.58 -4.67 -18.09
N ASN A 104 0.69 -4.47 -17.09
CA ASN A 104 0.79 -5.13 -15.78
C ASN A 104 0.72 -6.66 -15.91
N ALA A 105 -0.17 -7.18 -16.75
CA ALA A 105 -0.31 -8.63 -17.00
C ALA A 105 0.94 -9.21 -17.69
N ALA A 106 1.50 -8.50 -18.67
CA ALA A 106 2.75 -8.87 -19.30
C ALA A 106 3.92 -8.90 -18.31
N ALA A 107 4.02 -7.87 -17.46
CA ALA A 107 5.04 -7.77 -16.41
C ALA A 107 4.92 -8.93 -15.39
N ALA A 108 3.69 -9.23 -14.92
CA ALA A 108 3.45 -10.31 -13.97
C ALA A 108 3.83 -11.69 -14.54
N THR A 109 3.48 -11.94 -15.79
CA THR A 109 3.82 -13.17 -16.48
C THR A 109 5.34 -13.33 -16.57
N HIS A 110 6.05 -12.27 -16.94
CA HIS A 110 7.51 -12.33 -17.09
C HIS A 110 8.25 -12.43 -15.76
N ALA A 111 7.83 -11.72 -14.73
CA ALA A 111 8.42 -11.83 -13.41
C ALA A 111 8.36 -13.27 -12.87
N ARG A 112 7.21 -13.94 -13.04
CA ARG A 112 7.06 -15.35 -12.67
C ARG A 112 7.92 -16.27 -13.55
N ASP A 113 8.00 -16.01 -14.84
CA ASP A 113 8.77 -16.82 -15.78
C ASP A 113 10.28 -16.72 -15.52
N MET A 114 10.79 -15.53 -15.19
CA MET A 114 12.19 -15.35 -14.77
C MET A 114 12.53 -16.19 -13.54
N SER A 115 11.60 -16.27 -12.57
CA SER A 115 11.78 -17.13 -11.39
C SER A 115 11.88 -18.60 -11.77
N VAL A 116 11.03 -19.09 -12.68
CA VAL A 116 11.07 -20.47 -13.19
C VAL A 116 12.39 -20.76 -13.91
N GLN A 117 12.87 -19.82 -14.71
CA GLN A 117 14.14 -19.92 -15.41
C GLN A 117 15.36 -19.72 -14.47
N ASN A 118 15.14 -19.19 -13.26
CA ASN A 118 16.17 -18.70 -12.35
C ASN A 118 17.20 -17.77 -13.05
N ARG A 119 16.69 -16.86 -13.87
CA ARG A 119 17.51 -16.00 -14.72
C ARG A 119 16.84 -14.66 -15.00
N PRO A 120 17.48 -13.50 -14.66
CA PRO A 120 16.97 -12.17 -14.99
C PRO A 120 17.35 -11.79 -16.42
N TRP A 121 16.54 -12.14 -17.38
CA TRP A 121 16.74 -11.78 -18.78
C TRP A 121 15.42 -11.51 -19.51
N HIS A 122 15.48 -10.85 -20.66
CA HIS A 122 14.29 -10.34 -21.34
C HIS A 122 13.47 -11.39 -22.13
N PHE A 123 14.00 -12.60 -22.35
CA PHE A 123 13.27 -13.63 -23.10
C PHE A 123 12.53 -14.59 -22.19
N GLY A 124 11.32 -14.96 -22.60
CA GLY A 124 10.53 -15.98 -21.92
C GLY A 124 11.13 -17.38 -22.06
N SER A 125 10.74 -18.31 -21.17
CA SER A 125 11.11 -19.73 -21.25
C SER A 125 10.63 -20.38 -22.54
N ASP A 126 9.59 -19.81 -23.16
CA ASP A 126 9.05 -20.20 -24.47
C ASP A 126 9.74 -19.50 -25.65
N GLY A 127 10.80 -18.74 -25.40
CA GLY A 127 11.52 -17.94 -26.39
C GLY A 127 10.86 -16.60 -26.76
N SER A 128 9.73 -16.24 -26.14
CA SER A 128 9.04 -14.98 -26.44
C SER A 128 9.85 -13.75 -26.05
N SER A 129 9.83 -12.74 -26.91
CA SER A 129 10.38 -11.42 -26.62
C SER A 129 9.44 -10.59 -25.73
N PRO A 130 9.89 -9.46 -25.16
CA PRO A 130 9.00 -8.51 -24.50
C PRO A 130 7.82 -8.05 -25.38
N ILE A 131 8.07 -7.81 -26.66
CA ILE A 131 7.04 -7.40 -27.65
C ILE A 131 5.97 -8.48 -27.78
N ASP A 132 6.37 -9.76 -27.90
CA ASP A 132 5.42 -10.88 -28.00
C ASP A 132 4.57 -11.00 -26.73
N ARG A 133 5.14 -10.78 -25.57
CA ARG A 133 4.43 -10.83 -24.29
C ARG A 133 3.39 -9.73 -24.15
N VAL A 134 3.74 -8.49 -24.48
CA VAL A 134 2.78 -7.38 -24.41
C VAL A 134 1.64 -7.54 -25.43
N ALA A 135 1.94 -8.04 -26.62
CA ALA A 135 0.92 -8.36 -27.63
C ALA A 135 -0.02 -9.48 -27.15
N ARG A 136 0.50 -10.56 -26.57
CA ARG A 136 -0.31 -11.66 -25.98
C ARG A 136 -1.15 -11.18 -24.79
N ALA A 137 -0.70 -10.20 -24.05
CA ALA A 137 -1.47 -9.59 -22.97
C ALA A 137 -2.59 -8.64 -23.45
N GLY A 138 -2.71 -8.44 -24.78
CA GLY A 138 -3.72 -7.59 -25.37
C GLY A 138 -3.36 -6.10 -25.42
N TYR A 139 -2.08 -5.76 -25.28
CA TYR A 139 -1.64 -4.36 -25.42
C TYR A 139 -1.64 -3.97 -26.89
N ALA A 140 -2.51 -3.03 -27.26
CA ALA A 140 -2.74 -2.65 -28.67
C ALA A 140 -1.74 -1.62 -29.21
N HIS A 141 -0.97 -0.98 -28.33
CA HIS A 141 -0.08 0.13 -28.70
C HIS A 141 1.38 -0.33 -28.76
N LYS A 142 2.32 0.64 -28.95
CA LYS A 142 3.73 0.31 -29.19
C LYS A 142 4.46 0.00 -27.86
N PHE A 143 5.18 -1.11 -27.82
CA PHE A 143 6.16 -1.37 -26.76
C PHE A 143 7.30 -0.36 -26.85
N VAL A 144 7.69 0.21 -25.72
CA VAL A 144 8.78 1.21 -25.61
C VAL A 144 10.02 0.61 -24.96
N GLY A 145 9.85 -0.15 -23.87
CA GLY A 145 10.98 -0.75 -23.19
C GLY A 145 10.58 -1.62 -22.00
N GLU A 146 11.54 -2.38 -21.50
CA GLU A 146 11.36 -3.24 -20.33
C GLU A 146 12.56 -3.12 -19.41
N LEU A 147 12.33 -3.02 -18.09
CA LEU A 147 13.34 -3.12 -17.06
C LEU A 147 13.02 -4.33 -16.19
N ILE A 148 14.05 -5.08 -15.85
CA ILE A 148 13.95 -6.28 -15.01
C ILE A 148 15.00 -6.24 -13.91
N SER A 149 14.74 -6.92 -12.79
CA SER A 149 15.70 -7.08 -11.71
C SER A 149 15.44 -8.36 -10.93
N GLU A 150 16.50 -8.89 -10.34
CA GLU A 150 16.49 -9.96 -9.36
C GLU A 150 17.13 -9.42 -8.08
N THR A 151 16.38 -9.36 -6.97
CA THR A 151 16.85 -8.75 -5.74
C THR A 151 16.07 -9.23 -4.51
N TYR A 152 16.47 -8.79 -3.32
CA TYR A 152 15.73 -8.94 -2.06
C TYR A 152 15.23 -7.58 -1.53
N GLU A 153 15.44 -6.52 -2.29
CA GLU A 153 15.20 -5.13 -1.93
C GLU A 153 13.79 -4.68 -2.32
N THR A 154 13.41 -3.50 -1.86
CA THR A 154 12.12 -2.89 -2.16
C THR A 154 12.03 -2.42 -3.62
N GLU A 155 10.81 -2.14 -4.09
CA GLU A 155 10.58 -1.53 -5.40
C GLU A 155 11.27 -0.17 -5.55
N LEU A 156 11.38 0.61 -4.49
CA LEU A 156 12.02 1.93 -4.54
C LEU A 156 13.55 1.83 -4.59
N GLU A 157 14.14 0.89 -3.87
CA GLU A 157 15.58 0.59 -3.95
C GLU A 157 15.95 0.03 -5.32
N THR A 158 15.10 -0.85 -5.88
CA THR A 158 15.25 -1.37 -7.24
C THR A 158 15.14 -0.24 -8.28
N LEU A 159 14.18 0.69 -8.12
CA LEU A 159 14.05 1.86 -8.97
C LEU A 159 15.29 2.76 -8.89
N ALA A 160 15.85 2.97 -7.71
CA ALA A 160 17.09 3.73 -7.51
C ALA A 160 18.26 3.08 -8.26
N ALA A 161 18.42 1.75 -8.16
CA ALA A 161 19.45 1.01 -8.88
C ALA A 161 19.29 1.12 -10.41
N TRP A 162 18.07 1.06 -10.94
CA TRP A 162 17.82 1.31 -12.36
C TRP A 162 18.21 2.74 -12.78
N MET A 163 18.01 3.73 -11.92
CA MET A 163 18.41 5.11 -12.19
C MET A 163 19.91 5.34 -12.13
N GLU A 164 20.68 4.53 -11.41
CA GLU A 164 22.14 4.60 -11.39
C GLU A 164 22.75 4.12 -12.71
N SER A 165 22.14 3.13 -13.37
CA SER A 165 22.58 2.62 -14.68
C SER A 165 22.16 3.55 -15.81
N PRO A 166 23.09 4.11 -16.61
CA PRO A 166 22.75 5.03 -17.70
C PRO A 166 21.82 4.42 -18.75
N ASP A 167 21.95 3.13 -19.04
CA ASP A 167 21.14 2.45 -20.05
C ASP A 167 19.72 2.21 -19.55
N LEU A 168 19.56 1.73 -18.32
CA LEU A 168 18.24 1.49 -17.71
C LEU A 168 17.52 2.82 -17.46
N ARG A 169 18.23 3.83 -16.99
CA ARG A 169 17.70 5.19 -16.81
C ARG A 169 17.17 5.75 -18.13
N ARG A 170 17.85 5.54 -19.25
CA ARG A 170 17.41 5.97 -20.58
C ARG A 170 16.09 5.34 -20.95
N VAL A 171 15.89 4.05 -20.67
CA VAL A 171 14.63 3.35 -20.89
C VAL A 171 13.54 3.94 -20.00
N LEU A 172 13.80 4.09 -18.68
CA LEU A 172 12.81 4.59 -17.71
C LEU A 172 12.33 6.01 -18.04
N LEU A 173 13.20 6.85 -18.58
CA LEU A 173 12.94 8.25 -18.92
C LEU A 173 12.59 8.48 -20.40
N ASP A 174 12.38 7.42 -21.18
CA ASP A 174 12.04 7.54 -22.60
C ASP A 174 10.75 8.36 -22.79
N LYS A 175 10.86 9.45 -23.51
CA LYS A 175 9.74 10.41 -23.71
C LYS A 175 8.59 9.85 -24.54
N ARG A 176 8.80 8.76 -25.26
CA ARG A 176 7.75 8.07 -26.03
C ARG A 176 6.79 7.27 -25.14
N ALA A 177 7.21 6.92 -23.92
CA ALA A 177 6.38 6.19 -22.99
C ALA A 177 5.33 7.11 -22.34
N THR A 178 4.07 6.66 -22.32
CA THR A 178 2.95 7.29 -21.63
C THR A 178 2.22 6.31 -20.73
N GLU A 179 2.49 5.01 -20.84
CA GLU A 179 1.89 3.96 -20.04
C GLU A 179 2.94 3.03 -19.44
N LEU A 180 2.61 2.48 -18.26
CA LEU A 180 3.47 1.62 -17.47
C LEU A 180 2.71 0.40 -16.96
N GLY A 181 3.35 -0.77 -17.01
CA GLY A 181 3.00 -1.95 -16.25
C GLY A 181 4.13 -2.27 -15.29
N PHE A 182 3.80 -2.55 -14.03
CA PHE A 182 4.76 -2.94 -13.01
C PHE A 182 4.26 -4.13 -12.22
N SER A 183 5.04 -5.18 -12.15
CA SER A 183 4.70 -6.38 -11.40
C SER A 183 5.94 -7.11 -10.91
N TRP A 184 5.72 -8.12 -10.05
CA TRP A 184 6.77 -8.91 -9.46
C TRP A 184 6.31 -10.34 -9.16
N TYR A 185 7.29 -11.18 -8.90
CA TYR A 185 7.09 -12.48 -8.28
C TYR A 185 8.07 -12.62 -7.13
N GLN A 186 7.58 -12.95 -5.92
CA GLN A 186 8.42 -13.18 -4.74
C GLN A 186 8.44 -14.68 -4.42
N GLU A 187 9.63 -15.23 -4.35
CA GLU A 187 9.88 -16.61 -3.93
C GLU A 187 9.73 -16.78 -2.41
N THR A 188 9.56 -18.01 -1.96
CA THR A 188 9.55 -18.36 -0.52
C THR A 188 10.87 -18.05 0.19
N SER A 189 11.98 -18.03 -0.56
CA SER A 189 13.30 -17.59 -0.11
C SER A 189 13.36 -16.10 0.22
N GLY A 190 12.36 -15.32 -0.25
CA GLY A 190 12.33 -13.86 -0.17
C GLY A 190 12.88 -13.16 -1.40
N LYS A 191 13.53 -13.88 -2.34
CA LYS A 191 13.99 -13.29 -3.60
C LYS A 191 12.83 -12.75 -4.40
N ILE A 192 13.02 -11.59 -5.03
CA ILE A 192 11.99 -10.89 -5.80
C ILE A 192 12.49 -10.70 -7.23
N TRP A 193 11.61 -11.02 -8.17
CA TRP A 193 11.78 -10.80 -9.59
C TRP A 193 10.90 -9.63 -10.01
N TRP A 194 11.50 -8.53 -10.38
CA TRP A 194 10.81 -7.31 -10.77
C TRP A 194 10.74 -7.17 -12.28
N THR A 195 9.61 -6.72 -12.78
CA THR A 195 9.43 -6.36 -14.18
C THR A 195 8.66 -5.06 -14.30
N LEU A 196 9.21 -4.10 -15.02
CA LEU A 196 8.57 -2.85 -15.41
C LEU A 196 8.54 -2.79 -16.94
N VAL A 197 7.36 -2.59 -17.51
CA VAL A 197 7.15 -2.51 -18.96
C VAL A 197 6.59 -1.13 -19.31
N LEU A 198 7.13 -0.53 -20.36
CA LEU A 198 6.73 0.78 -20.86
C LEU A 198 6.07 0.66 -22.24
N GLY A 199 4.98 1.39 -22.42
CA GLY A 199 4.26 1.51 -23.67
C GLY A 199 3.95 2.96 -24.04
N SER A 200 3.67 3.22 -25.33
CA SER A 200 3.39 4.56 -25.82
C SER A 200 1.95 5.02 -25.60
N GLY A 201 1.04 4.10 -25.21
CA GLY A 201 -0.38 4.42 -25.23
C GLY A 201 -0.92 4.71 -26.65
N PRO A 202 -2.18 5.14 -26.76
CA PRO A 202 -2.76 5.51 -28.05
C PRO A 202 -2.01 6.69 -28.67
N ASP A 203 -1.88 6.68 -29.98
CA ASP A 203 -1.34 7.83 -30.69
C ASP A 203 -2.33 9.00 -30.57
N PRO A 204 -1.87 10.25 -30.31
CA PRO A 204 -2.76 11.39 -30.32
C PRO A 204 -3.57 11.59 -31.62
N GLU A 205 -3.11 11.02 -32.73
CA GLU A 205 -3.84 11.00 -33.99
C GLU A 205 -5.00 10.00 -33.98
N ASP A 206 -4.84 8.83 -33.35
CA ASP A 206 -5.89 7.82 -33.19
C ASP A 206 -7.10 8.35 -32.39
N LEU A 207 -6.83 9.23 -31.40
CA LEU A 207 -7.86 9.85 -30.55
C LEU A 207 -8.67 10.94 -31.28
N ARG A 208 -8.22 11.42 -32.45
CA ARG A 208 -8.92 12.46 -33.23
C ARG A 208 -9.95 11.87 -34.19
N ASP A 209 -9.78 10.65 -34.63
CA ASP A 209 -10.64 10.03 -35.61
C ASP A 209 -11.98 9.58 -34.99
N ASP A 210 -12.01 9.20 -33.74
CA ASP A 210 -13.23 8.84 -33.02
C ASP A 210 -14.15 10.03 -32.72
N SER A 211 -13.65 11.28 -32.80
CA SER A 211 -14.44 12.49 -32.55
C SER A 211 -15.27 12.95 -33.76
N VAL A 212 -15.00 12.41 -34.96
CA VAL A 212 -15.68 12.80 -36.21
C VAL A 212 -16.99 12.02 -36.41
N LEU A 213 -17.19 10.89 -35.69
CA LEU A 213 -18.38 10.03 -35.86
C LEU A 213 -19.59 10.46 -35.01
N VAL A 214 -19.50 11.51 -34.19
CA VAL A 214 -20.61 11.97 -33.33
C VAL A 214 -21.37 13.19 -33.84
N THR A 215 -20.99 13.75 -34.99
CA THR A 215 -21.67 14.93 -35.58
C THR A 215 -22.29 14.64 -36.94
N GLY A 216 -23.13 13.60 -37.00
CA GLY A 216 -23.87 13.29 -38.22
C GLY A 216 -25.19 12.61 -37.92
N GLU A 217 -26.18 13.35 -37.36
CA GLU A 217 -27.62 13.32 -37.72
C GLU A 217 -28.41 14.19 -36.78
#